data_72554dd62f19022112231bf1d0eeed8b
#
_entry.id   72554dd62f19022112231bf1d0eeed8b
#
_cell.length_a   1.000
_cell.length_b   1.000
_cell.length_c   1.000
_cell.angle_alpha   90.00
_cell.angle_beta   90.00
_cell.angle_gamma   90.00
#
_symmetry.space_group_name_H-M   'P 1'
#
loop_
_entity.id
_entity.type
_entity.pdbx_description
1 polymer ?
#
loop_
_entity_poly.entity_id
_entity_poly.type
_entity_poly.pdbx_seq_one_letter_code
_entity_poly.pdbx_strand_id
1 'polypeptide(L)'
;TINSLLWPGLNHLKQFLPTHNGFDEYFGIPYSNDMWPNHPTGKNYYPPLPLIEGDEVVETNPDQSKFTTEFTESTIKFIKKNQKNPFFVYLAHPMAHVPLFVSDKFKGKSGQGLYGDVMEEIDWSVGQIMQTLKELELEENTLVIFTSDNGPWINYGNHAGSTGGMREGK
;
A
#
# COMPACT_ATOMS: atom_id res chain seq x y z
N THR A 1 -3.43 -6.29 5.88
CA THR A 1 -4.40 -5.46 6.62
C THR A 1 -4.91 -6.09 7.91
N ILE A 2 -4.30 -7.16 8.38
CA ILE A 2 -4.52 -7.62 9.77
C ILE A 2 -4.06 -6.55 10.79
N ASN A 3 -3.24 -5.62 10.35
CA ASN A 3 -2.64 -4.59 11.20
C ASN A 3 -3.52 -3.36 11.49
N SER A 4 -4.66 -3.17 10.82
CA SER A 4 -5.55 -2.02 11.08
C SER A 4 -6.36 -2.12 12.39
N LEU A 5 -6.34 -3.27 13.05
CA LEU A 5 -7.08 -3.52 14.31
C LEU A 5 -6.24 -3.28 15.57
N LEU A 6 -4.94 -3.03 15.44
CA LEU A 6 -4.08 -2.82 16.59
C LEU A 6 -3.71 -1.33 16.68
N TRP A 7 -3.90 -0.77 17.88
CA TRP A 7 -3.58 0.60 18.23
C TRP A 7 -2.13 0.96 17.84
N PRO A 8 -1.83 2.20 17.36
CA PRO A 8 -0.51 2.61 16.84
C PRO A 8 0.70 2.33 17.75
N GLY A 9 0.48 2.09 19.02
CA GLY A 9 1.55 1.83 19.99
C GLY A 9 2.11 0.42 20.01
N LEU A 10 1.52 -0.55 19.32
CA LEU A 10 1.90 -1.96 19.42
C LEU A 10 2.42 -2.57 18.10
N ASN A 11 1.99 -2.05 16.96
CA ASN A 11 2.26 -2.68 15.66
C ASN A 11 3.72 -2.58 15.18
N HIS A 12 4.50 -1.66 15.74
CA HIS A 12 5.94 -1.57 15.48
C HIS A 12 6.77 -2.52 16.38
N LEU A 13 6.14 -3.21 17.32
CA LEU A 13 6.84 -4.21 18.12
C LEU A 13 7.11 -5.43 17.27
N LYS A 14 8.34 -5.91 17.29
CA LYS A 14 8.85 -7.00 16.42
C LYS A 14 7.92 -8.22 16.40
N GLN A 15 7.38 -8.62 17.52
CA GLN A 15 6.49 -9.77 17.66
C GLN A 15 5.19 -9.69 16.83
N PHE A 16 4.80 -8.51 16.38
CA PHE A 16 3.61 -8.29 15.56
C PHE A 16 3.93 -8.02 14.09
N LEU A 17 5.21 -7.93 13.73
CA LEU A 17 5.63 -7.77 12.34
C LEU A 17 5.34 -9.04 11.54
N PRO A 18 5.09 -8.93 10.23
CA PRO A 18 4.84 -10.08 9.36
C PRO A 18 5.95 -11.13 9.41
N THR A 19 7.21 -10.74 9.55
CA THR A 19 8.37 -11.63 9.69
C THR A 19 8.30 -12.58 10.88
N HIS A 20 7.58 -12.22 11.94
CA HIS A 20 7.31 -13.06 13.11
C HIS A 20 5.97 -13.80 13.02
N ASN A 21 5.23 -13.62 11.92
CA ASN A 21 3.89 -14.17 11.72
C ASN A 21 3.75 -14.89 10.37
N GLY A 22 4.79 -15.57 9.93
CA GLY A 22 4.78 -16.49 8.80
C GLY A 22 5.20 -15.92 7.43
N PHE A 23 5.66 -14.67 7.38
CA PHE A 23 6.28 -14.08 6.19
C PHE A 23 7.80 -14.07 6.31
N ASP A 24 8.49 -14.35 5.22
CA ASP A 24 9.97 -14.36 5.17
C ASP A 24 10.55 -12.96 4.99
N GLU A 25 9.83 -12.07 4.33
CA GLU A 25 10.26 -10.70 4.06
C GLU A 25 9.12 -9.72 4.34
N TYR A 26 9.45 -8.52 4.79
CA TYR A 26 8.52 -7.42 5.00
C TYR A 26 9.17 -6.11 4.61
N PHE A 27 8.45 -5.29 3.85
CA PHE A 27 8.78 -3.90 3.57
C PHE A 27 7.49 -3.09 3.58
N GLY A 28 7.38 -2.10 4.47
CA GLY A 28 6.15 -1.31 4.56
C GLY A 28 5.97 -0.56 5.88
N ILE A 29 4.78 0.02 6.03
CA ILE A 29 4.36 0.70 7.26
C ILE A 29 3.51 -0.25 8.11
N PRO A 30 3.69 -0.26 9.45
CA PRO A 30 3.04 -1.26 10.32
C PRO A 30 1.57 -0.95 10.65
N TYR A 31 1.07 0.22 10.24
CA TYR A 31 -0.31 0.67 10.48
C TYR A 31 -0.72 1.70 9.40
N SER A 32 -1.94 2.23 9.48
CA SER A 32 -2.50 3.13 8.48
C SER A 32 -1.67 4.40 8.30
N ASN A 33 -1.57 4.87 7.07
CA ASN A 33 -0.77 6.02 6.65
C ASN A 33 -1.22 7.36 7.27
N ASP A 34 -2.47 7.47 7.72
CA ASP A 34 -3.01 8.64 8.41
C ASP A 34 -2.57 8.73 9.88
N MET A 35 -2.09 7.64 10.45
CA MET A 35 -1.57 7.59 11.82
C MET A 35 -0.13 8.12 11.90
N TRP A 36 0.04 9.41 11.65
CA TRP A 36 1.33 10.10 11.66
C TRP A 36 1.23 11.50 12.32
N PRO A 37 2.36 12.17 12.68
CA PRO A 37 2.32 13.45 13.41
C PRO A 37 1.61 14.59 12.68
N ASN A 38 1.55 14.55 11.35
CA ASN A 38 0.92 15.58 10.51
C ASN A 38 -0.52 15.23 10.10
N HIS A 39 -1.19 14.36 10.85
CA HIS A 39 -2.61 14.06 10.62
C HIS A 39 -3.45 15.36 10.60
N PRO A 40 -4.32 15.57 9.60
CA PRO A 40 -5.02 16.85 9.42
C PRO A 40 -5.85 17.32 10.61
N THR A 41 -6.46 16.37 11.34
CA THR A 41 -7.33 16.64 12.51
C THR A 41 -6.73 16.20 13.84
N GLY A 42 -5.63 15.47 13.82
CA GLY A 42 -4.95 14.89 14.99
C GLY A 42 -3.47 15.24 15.06
N LYS A 43 -3.10 16.47 14.69
CA LYS A 43 -1.69 16.90 14.65
C LYS A 43 -0.97 16.61 15.96
N ASN A 44 0.18 15.92 15.87
CA ASN A 44 0.99 15.43 16.99
C ASN A 44 0.28 14.43 17.93
N TYR A 45 -0.86 13.89 17.54
CA TYR A 45 -1.53 12.85 18.31
C TYR A 45 -0.88 11.47 18.12
N TYR A 46 -0.41 11.20 16.91
CA TYR A 46 0.26 9.93 16.57
C TYR A 46 1.78 10.05 16.65
N PRO A 47 2.48 8.95 16.98
CA PRO A 47 3.92 8.90 16.93
C PRO A 47 4.44 9.03 15.49
N PRO A 48 5.75 9.27 15.29
CA PRO A 48 6.35 9.21 13.98
C PRO A 48 6.05 7.89 13.27
N LEU A 49 5.62 7.97 12.00
CA LEU A 49 5.30 6.80 11.17
C LEU A 49 6.61 6.12 10.74
N PRO A 50 6.87 4.85 11.12
CA PRO A 50 8.05 4.15 10.67
C PRO A 50 7.83 3.47 9.31
N LEU A 51 8.84 3.48 8.44
CA LEU A 51 9.01 2.55 7.35
C LEU A 51 9.94 1.45 7.81
N ILE A 52 9.54 0.20 7.64
CA ILE A 52 10.23 -0.96 8.17
C ILE A 52 10.65 -1.88 7.01
N GLU A 53 11.91 -2.34 7.06
CA GLU A 53 12.42 -3.41 6.21
C GLU A 53 12.86 -4.57 7.12
N GLY A 54 12.28 -5.76 6.90
CA GLY A 54 12.45 -6.87 7.83
C GLY A 54 11.93 -6.53 9.23
N ASP A 55 12.84 -6.39 10.18
CA ASP A 55 12.55 -6.06 11.58
C ASP A 55 13.08 -4.68 11.99
N GLU A 56 13.65 -3.93 11.05
CA GLU A 56 14.34 -2.68 11.37
C GLU A 56 13.61 -1.47 10.77
N VAL A 57 13.55 -0.39 11.52
CA VAL A 57 13.04 0.90 11.03
C VAL A 57 14.11 1.53 10.13
N VAL A 58 13.82 1.64 8.84
CA VAL A 58 14.75 2.20 7.84
C VAL A 58 14.52 3.69 7.60
N GLU A 59 13.32 4.18 7.85
CA GLU A 59 12.98 5.60 7.72
C GLU A 59 11.89 5.98 8.73
N THR A 60 11.85 7.24 9.13
CA THR A 60 10.83 7.79 10.05
C THR A 60 10.12 8.96 9.38
N ASN A 61 8.80 8.95 9.39
CA ASN A 61 7.94 9.88 8.64
C ASN A 61 8.31 9.94 7.15
N PRO A 62 8.31 8.79 6.45
CA PRO A 62 8.68 8.72 5.04
C PRO A 62 7.78 9.61 4.19
N ASP A 63 8.29 9.99 3.02
CA ASP A 63 7.51 10.70 2.01
C ASP A 63 6.45 9.77 1.43
N GLN A 64 5.21 9.95 1.87
CA GLN A 64 4.09 9.09 1.50
C GLN A 64 3.77 9.11 -0.01
N SER A 65 4.22 10.12 -0.74
CA SER A 65 4.05 10.18 -2.20
C SER A 65 4.84 9.08 -2.94
N LYS A 66 5.78 8.44 -2.27
CA LYS A 66 6.62 7.37 -2.83
C LYS A 66 6.08 5.96 -2.56
N PHE A 67 5.14 5.80 -1.63
CA PHE A 67 4.73 4.46 -1.16
C PHE A 67 4.29 3.53 -2.29
N THR A 68 3.43 4.00 -3.19
CA THR A 68 2.94 3.16 -4.29
C THR A 68 4.09 2.68 -5.17
N THR A 69 5.02 3.56 -5.52
CA THR A 69 6.18 3.21 -6.34
C THR A 69 7.17 2.30 -5.61
N GLU A 70 7.55 2.63 -4.38
CA GLU A 70 8.51 1.84 -3.59
C GLU A 70 8.00 0.44 -3.26
N PHE A 71 6.71 0.30 -2.91
CA PHE A 71 6.11 -1.01 -2.63
C PHE A 71 5.98 -1.86 -3.90
N THR A 72 5.71 -1.22 -5.04
CA THR A 72 5.71 -1.89 -6.35
C THR A 72 7.11 -2.40 -6.70
N GLU A 73 8.14 -1.57 -6.56
CA GLU A 73 9.53 -1.93 -6.85
C GLU A 73 10.03 -3.04 -5.92
N SER A 74 9.71 -2.96 -4.63
CA SER A 74 10.03 -4.02 -3.66
C SER A 74 9.37 -5.34 -4.03
N THR A 75 8.09 -5.31 -4.43
CA THR A 75 7.36 -6.49 -4.91
C THR A 75 8.01 -7.10 -6.14
N ILE A 76 8.36 -6.28 -7.13
CA ILE A 76 9.04 -6.74 -8.35
C ILE A 76 10.41 -7.36 -8.03
N LYS A 77 11.18 -6.73 -7.15
CA LYS A 77 12.47 -7.26 -6.67
C LYS A 77 12.30 -8.64 -6.03
N PHE A 78 11.28 -8.80 -5.18
CA PHE A 78 10.96 -10.07 -4.54
C PHE A 78 10.58 -11.14 -5.55
N ILE A 79 9.70 -10.85 -6.51
CA ILE A 79 9.30 -11.79 -7.57
C ILE A 79 10.51 -12.24 -8.37
N LYS A 80 11.36 -11.30 -8.83
CA LYS A 80 12.58 -11.62 -9.59
C LYS A 80 13.55 -12.50 -8.80
N LYS A 81 13.71 -12.24 -7.51
CA LYS A 81 14.56 -13.02 -6.61
C LYS A 81 14.06 -14.46 -6.45
N ASN A 82 12.75 -14.64 -6.37
CA ASN A 82 12.10 -15.90 -6.06
C ASN A 82 11.49 -16.63 -7.26
N GLN A 83 11.75 -16.20 -8.50
CA GLN A 83 11.13 -16.70 -9.72
C GLN A 83 11.23 -18.22 -9.96
N LYS A 84 12.17 -18.91 -9.30
CA LYS A 84 12.37 -20.36 -9.42
C LYS A 84 11.71 -21.18 -8.32
N ASN A 85 11.08 -20.51 -7.35
CA ASN A 85 10.45 -21.13 -6.18
C ASN A 85 8.97 -20.73 -6.12
N PRO A 86 8.10 -21.53 -5.52
CA PRO A 86 6.77 -21.07 -5.14
C PRO A 86 6.88 -19.87 -4.20
N PHE A 87 6.06 -18.85 -4.43
CA PHE A 87 6.01 -17.66 -3.57
C PHE A 87 4.57 -17.20 -3.33
N PHE A 88 4.40 -16.48 -2.24
CA PHE A 88 3.19 -15.73 -1.91
C PHE A 88 3.56 -14.28 -1.66
N VAL A 89 2.88 -13.36 -2.32
CA VAL A 89 3.04 -11.91 -2.13
C VAL A 89 1.72 -11.32 -1.66
N TYR A 90 1.77 -10.53 -0.60
CA TYR A 90 0.67 -9.70 -0.14
C TYR A 90 1.05 -8.23 -0.25
N LEU A 91 0.68 -7.59 -1.36
CA LEU A 91 0.91 -6.17 -1.59
C LEU A 91 -0.29 -5.36 -1.11
N ALA A 92 -0.18 -4.77 0.06
CA ALA A 92 -1.21 -3.92 0.66
C ALA A 92 -0.87 -2.45 0.46
N HIS A 93 -1.32 -1.86 -0.64
CA HIS A 93 -1.17 -0.43 -0.85
C HIS A 93 -1.91 0.37 0.23
N PRO A 94 -1.28 1.38 0.87
CA PRO A 94 -1.98 2.28 1.80
C PRO A 94 -2.94 3.23 1.08
N MET A 95 -2.68 3.54 -0.19
CA MET A 95 -3.58 4.29 -1.04
C MET A 95 -4.68 3.36 -1.63
N ALA A 96 -5.94 3.80 -1.82
CA ALA A 96 -6.37 5.21 -1.74
C ALA A 96 -6.98 5.59 -0.35
N HIS A 97 -6.40 5.14 0.78
CA HIS A 97 -6.83 5.66 2.08
C HIS A 97 -6.37 7.12 2.24
N VAL A 98 -7.23 7.95 2.82
CA VAL A 98 -6.91 9.37 3.09
C VAL A 98 -5.95 9.50 4.30
N PRO A 99 -5.07 10.52 4.31
CA PRO A 99 -4.83 11.53 3.27
C PRO A 99 -4.18 10.93 2.02
N LEU A 100 -4.60 11.43 0.85
CA LEU A 100 -4.13 10.93 -0.43
C LEU A 100 -2.76 11.51 -0.76
N PHE A 101 -1.87 10.65 -1.22
CA PHE A 101 -0.55 11.00 -1.75
C PHE A 101 -0.32 10.29 -3.07
N VAL A 102 0.34 10.95 -3.99
CA VAL A 102 0.66 10.43 -5.32
C VAL A 102 2.03 10.93 -5.74
N SER A 103 2.77 10.13 -6.50
CA SER A 103 4.08 10.55 -7.01
C SER A 103 3.94 11.65 -8.08
N ASP A 104 5.01 12.43 -8.25
CA ASP A 104 5.07 13.49 -9.27
C ASP A 104 4.84 12.94 -10.68
N LYS A 105 5.09 11.66 -10.90
CA LYS A 105 4.83 10.97 -12.17
C LYS A 105 3.35 10.98 -12.54
N PHE A 106 2.44 10.91 -11.57
CA PHE A 106 0.98 10.82 -11.80
C PHE A 106 0.23 12.09 -11.41
N LYS A 107 0.83 12.96 -10.62
CA LYS A 107 0.20 14.16 -10.09
C LYS A 107 -0.36 15.06 -11.20
N GLY A 108 -1.65 15.33 -11.15
CA GLY A 108 -2.38 16.18 -12.09
C GLY A 108 -2.62 15.57 -13.47
N LYS A 109 -2.40 14.25 -13.66
CA LYS A 109 -2.49 13.61 -14.99
C LYS A 109 -3.84 13.00 -15.31
N SER A 110 -4.57 12.49 -14.32
CA SER A 110 -5.86 11.84 -14.56
C SER A 110 -6.96 12.81 -15.07
N GLY A 111 -6.82 14.11 -14.78
CA GLY A 111 -7.91 15.06 -15.01
C GLY A 111 -9.11 14.90 -14.07
N GLN A 112 -9.03 13.97 -13.10
CA GLN A 112 -10.09 13.64 -12.15
C GLN A 112 -9.71 14.00 -10.70
N GLY A 113 -8.73 14.90 -10.53
CA GLY A 113 -8.22 15.31 -9.23
C GLY A 113 -7.33 14.27 -8.57
N LEU A 114 -6.93 14.53 -7.33
CA LEU A 114 -5.94 13.73 -6.62
C LEU A 114 -6.36 12.27 -6.45
N TYR A 115 -7.65 11.99 -6.24
CA TYR A 115 -8.14 10.61 -6.15
C TYR A 115 -7.93 9.85 -7.47
N GLY A 116 -8.26 10.47 -8.61
CA GLY A 116 -8.03 9.89 -9.93
C GLY A 116 -6.54 9.63 -10.19
N ASP A 117 -5.67 10.57 -9.83
CA ASP A 117 -4.22 10.41 -9.97
C ASP A 117 -3.69 9.22 -9.17
N VAL A 118 -4.18 9.05 -7.92
CA VAL A 118 -3.85 7.91 -7.06
C VAL A 118 -4.32 6.59 -7.66
N MET A 119 -5.53 6.55 -8.22
CA MET A 119 -6.07 5.35 -8.87
C MET A 119 -5.27 4.97 -10.11
N GLU A 120 -4.83 5.93 -10.93
CA GLU A 120 -3.94 5.69 -12.07
C GLU A 120 -2.56 5.16 -11.63
N GLU A 121 -2.05 5.62 -10.49
CA GLU A 121 -0.79 5.12 -9.96
C GLU A 121 -0.91 3.68 -9.44
N ILE A 122 -2.04 3.33 -8.79
CA ILE A 122 -2.32 1.95 -8.38
C ILE A 122 -2.47 1.03 -9.60
N ASP A 123 -3.19 1.48 -10.62
CA ASP A 123 -3.34 0.73 -11.88
C ASP A 123 -1.98 0.49 -12.56
N TRP A 124 -1.14 1.53 -12.62
CA TRP A 124 0.24 1.40 -13.08
C TRP A 124 1.02 0.36 -12.27
N SER A 125 0.89 0.36 -10.95
CA SER A 125 1.55 -0.62 -10.07
C SER A 125 1.17 -2.06 -10.45
N VAL A 126 -0.12 -2.31 -10.61
CA VAL A 126 -0.63 -3.63 -11.06
C VAL A 126 -0.05 -3.97 -12.42
N GLY A 127 -0.07 -3.02 -13.36
CA GLY A 127 0.51 -3.19 -14.70
C GLY A 127 1.99 -3.58 -14.67
N GLN A 128 2.80 -2.97 -13.78
CA GLN A 128 4.22 -3.29 -13.63
C GLN A 128 4.44 -4.72 -13.11
N ILE A 129 3.61 -5.16 -12.17
CA ILE A 129 3.67 -6.51 -11.61
C ILE A 129 3.27 -7.54 -12.67
N MET A 130 2.15 -7.32 -13.37
CA MET A 130 1.69 -8.20 -14.45
C MET A 130 2.72 -8.31 -15.58
N GLN A 131 3.32 -7.19 -15.96
CA GLN A 131 4.38 -7.18 -16.97
C GLN A 131 5.61 -7.98 -16.49
N THR A 132 5.98 -7.86 -15.22
CA THR A 132 7.09 -8.62 -14.63
C THR A 132 6.81 -10.12 -14.65
N LEU A 133 5.61 -10.55 -14.27
CA LEU A 133 5.21 -11.97 -14.32
C LEU A 133 5.29 -12.51 -15.74
N LYS A 134 4.84 -11.74 -16.72
CA LYS A 134 4.91 -12.10 -18.14
C LYS A 134 6.35 -12.20 -18.65
N GLU A 135 7.21 -11.24 -18.34
CA GLU A 135 8.63 -11.23 -18.74
C GLU A 135 9.41 -12.41 -18.16
N LEU A 136 8.98 -12.90 -16.99
CA LEU A 136 9.59 -14.05 -16.32
C LEU A 136 8.91 -15.39 -16.67
N GLU A 137 7.93 -15.39 -17.59
CA GLU A 137 7.15 -16.57 -18.00
C GLU A 137 6.42 -17.24 -16.82
N LEU A 138 5.99 -16.45 -15.82
CA LEU A 138 5.29 -16.90 -14.63
C LEU A 138 3.76 -16.72 -14.70
N GLU A 139 3.26 -16.01 -15.70
CA GLU A 139 1.86 -15.59 -15.83
C GLU A 139 0.88 -16.78 -15.76
N GLU A 140 1.18 -17.85 -16.49
CA GLU A 140 0.32 -19.05 -16.56
C GLU A 140 0.30 -19.88 -15.28
N ASN A 141 1.25 -19.64 -14.37
CA ASN A 141 1.39 -20.41 -13.11
C ASN A 141 1.26 -19.52 -11.86
N THR A 142 0.72 -18.32 -12.01
CA THR A 142 0.54 -17.36 -10.90
C THR A 142 -0.90 -16.90 -10.83
N LEU A 143 -1.58 -17.17 -9.70
CA LEU A 143 -2.88 -16.59 -9.41
C LEU A 143 -2.70 -15.17 -8.89
N VAL A 144 -3.22 -14.18 -9.61
CA VAL A 144 -3.23 -12.77 -9.20
C VAL A 144 -4.64 -12.37 -8.78
N ILE A 145 -4.78 -11.86 -7.56
CA ILE A 145 -6.04 -11.37 -7.01
C ILE A 145 -5.90 -9.87 -6.73
N PHE A 146 -6.74 -9.05 -7.33
CA PHE A 146 -6.86 -7.63 -7.03
C PHE A 146 -8.18 -7.37 -6.32
N THR A 147 -8.13 -6.76 -5.14
CA THR A 147 -9.31 -6.46 -4.33
C THR A 147 -9.08 -5.26 -3.42
N SER A 148 -10.16 -4.71 -2.88
CA SER A 148 -10.11 -3.74 -1.80
C SER A 148 -10.55 -4.41 -0.49
N ASP A 149 -10.04 -3.93 0.64
CA ASP A 149 -10.42 -4.41 1.97
C ASP A 149 -11.82 -3.97 2.40
N ASN A 150 -12.29 -2.83 1.86
CA ASN A 150 -13.62 -2.27 2.09
C ASN A 150 -14.06 -1.39 0.91
N GLY A 151 -15.30 -0.94 0.94
CA GLY A 151 -15.84 -0.02 -0.05
C GLY A 151 -15.24 1.39 0.04
N PRO A 152 -15.47 2.23 -0.97
CA PRO A 152 -14.98 3.61 -0.98
C PRO A 152 -15.65 4.45 0.10
N TRP A 153 -14.95 5.45 0.63
CA TRP A 153 -15.52 6.43 1.55
C TRP A 153 -16.33 7.48 0.77
N ILE A 154 -17.61 7.17 0.51
CA ILE A 154 -18.46 7.93 -0.39
C ILE A 154 -18.77 9.36 0.07
N ASN A 155 -18.60 9.66 1.36
CA ASN A 155 -18.88 10.99 1.94
C ASN A 155 -17.64 11.89 2.06
N TYR A 156 -16.51 11.51 1.46
CA TYR A 156 -15.25 12.26 1.61
C TYR A 156 -14.99 13.29 0.50
N GLY A 157 -16.04 13.84 -0.11
CA GLY A 157 -15.93 14.90 -1.12
C GLY A 157 -15.09 14.50 -2.32
N ASN A 158 -14.18 15.39 -2.73
CA ASN A 158 -13.33 15.17 -3.91
C ASN A 158 -12.28 14.04 -3.75
N HIS A 159 -12.16 13.46 -2.55
CA HIS A 159 -11.29 12.31 -2.28
C HIS A 159 -12.10 11.01 -2.11
N ALA A 160 -13.39 11.07 -2.41
CA ALA A 160 -14.27 9.91 -2.39
C ALA A 160 -14.16 9.10 -3.68
N GLY A 161 -14.25 7.77 -3.53
CA GLY A 161 -14.42 6.85 -4.65
C GLY A 161 -15.89 6.67 -5.04
N SER A 162 -16.13 5.72 -5.94
CA SER A 162 -17.46 5.29 -6.36
C SER A 162 -17.63 3.80 -6.11
N THR A 163 -18.84 3.40 -5.71
CA THR A 163 -19.19 1.98 -5.56
C THR A 163 -19.35 1.27 -6.91
N GLY A 164 -19.33 1.99 -8.05
CA GLY A 164 -19.54 1.41 -9.37
C GLY A 164 -20.90 0.71 -9.54
N GLY A 165 -21.92 1.11 -8.76
CA GLY A 165 -23.25 0.51 -8.76
C GLY A 165 -23.42 -0.65 -7.76
N MET A 166 -22.39 -1.01 -7.00
CA MET A 166 -22.52 -1.95 -5.88
C MET A 166 -23.13 -1.28 -4.66
N ARG A 167 -23.56 -2.09 -3.70
CA ARG A 167 -24.12 -1.58 -2.45
C ARG A 167 -23.03 -1.11 -1.51
N GLU A 168 -23.35 -0.02 -0.81
CA GLU A 168 -22.62 0.50 0.34
C GLU A 168 -21.18 0.94 0.03
N GLY A 169 -20.70 1.85 0.84
CA GLY A 169 -19.32 2.27 0.96
C GLY A 169 -18.89 2.23 2.42
N LYS A 170 -17.72 2.75 2.72
CA LYS A 170 -17.20 2.94 4.06
C LYS A 170 -17.86 4.13 4.73
#